data_ee592dcff4c790c2235c065eadd0579a
#
_entry.id   ee592dcff4c790c2235c065eadd0579a
#
_cell.length_a   1.000
_cell.length_b   1.000
_cell.length_c   1.000
_cell.angle_alpha   90.00
_cell.angle_beta   90.00
_cell.angle_gamma   90.00
#
_symmetry.space_group_name_H-M   'P 1'
#
loop_
_entity.id
_entity.type
_entity.pdbx_description
1 polymer ?
#
loop_
_entity_poly.entity_id
_entity_poly.type
_entity_poly.pdbx_seq_one_letter_code
_entity_poly.pdbx_strand_id
1 'polypeptide(L)'
;MKKYDIKDIGLAAEGKRRIEWAEKNMPVLRLIREDFRKNKPLKGQTLVACLHITTETANLLWTLKEGGAKVVACASNPLSTQDDTAAALVKYHDIPVYAIKGESNKVYYSHILAALEHGPTLTMDDGADTVSVIHKTHRHLIPGIIGGTEETTTGVIRLRAMEKEGVLEYPIIAVNEAMTKHFFDNRYGTGQSTLDGIIRATNVLLAGLNFVVAGYG
;
A
#
# COMPACT_ATOMS: atom_id res chain seq x y z
N MET A 1 -20.05 10.71 5.88
CA MET A 1 -18.87 9.81 5.77
C MET A 1 -18.08 9.81 7.07
N LYS A 2 -17.63 8.64 7.57
CA LYS A 2 -16.64 8.59 8.66
C LYS A 2 -15.33 9.20 8.15
N LYS A 3 -14.63 9.99 8.97
CA LYS A 3 -13.35 10.59 8.58
C LYS A 3 -12.24 9.54 8.41
N TYR A 4 -12.35 8.38 9.03
CA TYR A 4 -11.50 7.19 8.97
C TYR A 4 -12.21 6.00 9.60
N ASP A 5 -11.76 4.78 9.34
CA ASP A 5 -12.24 3.56 10.02
C ASP A 5 -11.05 2.65 10.36
N ILE A 6 -10.68 2.62 11.62
CA ILE A 6 -9.55 1.88 12.18
C ILE A 6 -9.97 1.20 13.48
N LYS A 7 -9.19 0.25 13.95
CA LYS A 7 -9.51 -0.53 15.13
C LYS A 7 -9.58 0.28 16.41
N ASP A 8 -8.53 1.04 16.73
CA ASP A 8 -8.41 1.83 17.95
C ASP A 8 -7.36 2.93 17.80
N ILE A 9 -7.77 4.18 17.96
CA ILE A 9 -6.89 5.35 17.90
C ILE A 9 -5.90 5.40 19.09
N GLY A 10 -6.20 4.72 20.18
CA GLY A 10 -5.33 4.61 21.37
C GLY A 10 -4.00 3.93 21.08
N LEU A 11 -3.92 3.10 20.02
CA LEU A 11 -2.69 2.42 19.59
C LEU A 11 -1.67 3.35 18.92
N ALA A 12 -2.02 4.58 18.62
CA ALA A 12 -1.22 5.47 17.80
C ALA A 12 0.21 5.73 18.33
N ALA A 13 0.39 5.80 19.65
CA ALA A 13 1.70 6.06 20.24
C ALA A 13 2.69 4.91 19.99
N GLU A 14 2.22 3.68 19.98
CA GLU A 14 3.00 2.50 19.61
C GLU A 14 3.37 2.55 18.12
N GLY A 15 2.37 2.73 17.26
CA GLY A 15 2.58 2.83 15.81
C GLY A 15 3.57 3.93 15.44
N LYS A 16 3.51 5.09 16.11
CA LYS A 16 4.49 6.17 15.89
C LYS A 16 5.92 5.70 16.11
N ARG A 17 6.20 5.05 17.26
CA ARG A 17 7.54 4.53 17.56
C ARG A 17 8.02 3.53 16.52
N ARG A 18 7.13 2.67 16.03
CA ARG A 18 7.46 1.67 15.01
C ARG A 18 7.71 2.31 13.64
N ILE A 19 6.94 3.32 13.25
CA ILE A 19 7.16 4.09 12.01
C ILE A 19 8.51 4.80 12.05
N GLU A 20 8.84 5.46 13.18
CA GLU A 20 10.13 6.13 13.39
C GLU A 20 11.30 5.13 13.40
N TRP A 21 11.09 3.92 13.87
CA TRP A 21 12.10 2.86 13.80
C TRP A 21 12.35 2.41 12.36
N ALA A 22 11.29 2.12 11.59
CA ALA A 22 11.40 1.73 10.18
C ALA A 22 12.07 2.82 9.34
N GLU A 23 11.76 4.09 9.60
CA GLU A 23 12.35 5.24 8.90
C GLU A 23 13.89 5.25 8.92
N LYS A 24 14.51 4.75 10.01
CA LYS A 24 15.97 4.69 10.12
C LYS A 24 16.62 3.86 9.02
N ASN A 25 15.90 2.85 8.53
CA ASN A 25 16.34 1.94 7.47
C ASN A 25 15.88 2.36 6.06
N MET A 26 15.30 3.57 5.92
CA MET A 26 14.76 4.09 4.66
C MET A 26 15.46 5.41 4.24
N PRO A 27 16.79 5.44 4.11
CA PRO A 27 17.54 6.69 3.88
C PRO A 27 17.18 7.36 2.56
N VAL A 28 16.95 6.59 1.50
CA VAL A 28 16.57 7.13 0.18
C VAL A 28 15.19 7.81 0.26
N LEU A 29 14.22 7.18 0.93
CA LEU A 29 12.89 7.78 1.08
C LEU A 29 12.93 9.07 1.92
N ARG A 30 13.82 9.16 2.91
CA ARG A 30 14.03 10.41 3.68
C ARG A 30 14.53 11.54 2.79
N LEU A 31 15.50 11.28 1.91
CA LEU A 31 16.00 12.27 0.95
C LEU A 31 14.89 12.71 -0.01
N ILE A 32 14.09 11.77 -0.53
CA ILE A 32 12.92 12.07 -1.36
C ILE A 32 11.93 12.94 -0.58
N ARG A 33 11.66 12.64 0.69
CA ARG A 33 10.74 13.41 1.53
C ARG A 33 11.22 14.86 1.72
N GLU A 34 12.51 15.06 1.90
CA GLU A 34 13.10 16.42 1.99
C GLU A 34 12.90 17.21 0.71
N ASP A 35 13.13 16.59 -0.44
CA ASP A 35 12.89 17.19 -1.75
C ASP A 35 11.39 17.47 -1.96
N PHE A 36 10.53 16.50 -1.68
CA PHE A 36 9.08 16.62 -1.79
C PHE A 36 8.51 17.74 -0.90
N ARG A 37 9.06 17.89 0.31
CA ARG A 37 8.66 18.98 1.22
C ARG A 37 8.97 20.35 0.64
N LYS A 38 10.09 20.50 -0.07
CA LYS A 38 10.50 21.76 -0.71
C LYS A 38 9.70 22.04 -1.98
N ASN A 39 9.62 21.06 -2.87
CA ASN A 39 9.14 21.23 -4.24
C ASN A 39 7.63 21.00 -4.41
N LYS A 40 6.99 20.29 -3.46
CA LYS A 40 5.54 20.00 -3.49
C LYS A 40 5.06 19.44 -4.83
N PRO A 41 5.70 18.39 -5.41
CA PRO A 41 5.38 17.91 -6.75
C PRO A 41 3.97 17.35 -6.90
N LEU A 42 3.33 17.00 -5.78
CA LEU A 42 1.97 16.43 -5.75
C LEU A 42 0.91 17.44 -5.29
N LYS A 43 1.24 18.73 -5.29
CA LYS A 43 0.29 19.77 -4.88
C LYS A 43 -0.97 19.75 -5.73
N GLY A 44 -2.13 19.69 -5.06
CA GLY A 44 -3.44 19.67 -5.72
C GLY A 44 -3.92 18.26 -6.10
N GLN A 45 -3.09 17.22 -5.90
CA GLN A 45 -3.49 15.85 -6.16
C GLN A 45 -4.17 15.21 -4.95
N THR A 46 -5.16 14.37 -5.22
CA THR A 46 -5.75 13.44 -4.24
C THR A 46 -5.28 12.03 -4.59
N LEU A 47 -4.57 11.39 -3.69
CA LEU A 47 -4.03 10.06 -3.88
C LEU A 47 -4.75 9.06 -2.98
N VAL A 48 -5.38 8.05 -3.57
CA VAL A 48 -5.92 6.89 -2.86
C VAL A 48 -4.92 5.75 -2.98
N ALA A 49 -4.41 5.29 -1.83
CA ALA A 49 -3.45 4.21 -1.71
C ALA A 49 -4.12 2.96 -1.11
N CYS A 50 -4.24 1.90 -1.90
CA CYS A 50 -4.69 0.58 -1.49
C CYS A 50 -3.45 -0.31 -1.34
N LEU A 51 -2.86 -0.28 -0.14
CA LEU A 51 -1.57 -0.90 0.16
C LEU A 51 -1.64 -1.68 1.48
N HIS A 52 -0.66 -2.54 1.74
CA HIS A 52 -0.48 -3.11 3.07
C HIS A 52 -0.17 -1.98 4.06
N ILE A 53 -0.98 -1.81 5.11
CA ILE A 53 -0.79 -0.76 6.10
C ILE A 53 0.30 -1.19 7.10
N THR A 54 1.55 -1.04 6.68
CA THR A 54 2.76 -1.34 7.44
C THR A 54 3.55 -0.08 7.78
N THR A 55 4.58 -0.21 8.58
CA THR A 55 5.45 0.90 8.98
C THR A 55 6.21 1.52 7.81
N GLU A 56 6.56 0.71 6.82
CA GLU A 56 7.23 1.14 5.59
C GLU A 56 6.26 1.93 4.70
N THR A 57 5.05 1.40 4.50
CA THR A 57 3.96 2.09 3.81
C THR A 57 3.62 3.41 4.48
N ALA A 58 3.60 3.48 5.80
CA ALA A 58 3.36 4.73 6.52
C ALA A 58 4.42 5.80 6.20
N ASN A 59 5.68 5.42 6.10
CA ASN A 59 6.75 6.32 5.69
C ASN A 59 6.59 6.82 4.24
N LEU A 60 6.13 5.96 3.34
CA LEU A 60 5.79 6.33 1.97
C LEU A 60 4.62 7.33 1.94
N LEU A 61 3.50 7.01 2.59
CA LEU A 61 2.32 7.88 2.62
C LEU A 61 2.62 9.25 3.23
N TRP A 62 3.41 9.29 4.29
CA TRP A 62 3.90 10.54 4.85
C TRP A 62 4.73 11.33 3.84
N THR A 63 5.62 10.68 3.10
CA THR A 63 6.42 11.33 2.05
C THR A 63 5.55 11.94 0.96
N LEU A 64 4.54 11.21 0.49
CA LEU A 64 3.60 11.69 -0.52
C LEU A 64 2.78 12.89 -0.01
N LYS A 65 2.37 12.86 1.26
CA LYS A 65 1.68 14.00 1.90
C LYS A 65 2.60 15.22 2.00
N GLU A 66 3.86 15.03 2.40
CA GLU A 66 4.86 16.11 2.40
C GLU A 66 5.08 16.67 0.99
N GLY A 67 4.89 15.87 -0.04
CA GLY A 67 4.87 16.28 -1.45
C GLY A 67 3.65 17.13 -1.86
N GLY A 68 2.71 17.35 -0.96
CA GLY A 68 1.54 18.18 -1.17
C GLY A 68 0.28 17.44 -1.59
N ALA A 69 0.31 16.10 -1.66
CA ALA A 69 -0.89 15.31 -1.94
C ALA A 69 -1.86 15.30 -0.75
N LYS A 70 -3.16 15.26 -1.07
CA LYS A 70 -4.18 14.77 -0.14
C LYS A 70 -4.16 13.25 -0.21
N VAL A 71 -3.58 12.61 0.80
CA VAL A 71 -3.41 11.15 0.84
C VAL A 71 -4.53 10.50 1.65
N VAL A 72 -5.08 9.41 1.12
CA VAL A 72 -6.05 8.53 1.78
C VAL A 72 -5.59 7.10 1.61
N ALA A 73 -5.69 6.27 2.63
CA ALA A 73 -5.25 4.88 2.57
C ALA A 73 -6.36 3.89 2.92
N CYS A 74 -6.37 2.76 2.23
CA CYS A 74 -7.10 1.55 2.61
C CYS A 74 -6.18 0.33 2.47
N ALA A 75 -6.56 -0.77 3.11
CA ALA A 75 -5.77 -1.99 3.03
C ALA A 75 -5.89 -2.66 1.66
N SER A 76 -4.80 -3.28 1.18
CA SER A 76 -4.81 -4.16 -0.01
C SER A 76 -5.03 -5.64 0.35
N ASN A 77 -5.11 -5.95 1.64
CA ASN A 77 -5.39 -7.30 2.14
C ASN A 77 -6.03 -7.23 3.54
N PRO A 78 -7.09 -7.99 3.81
CA PRO A 78 -7.78 -7.97 5.11
C PRO A 78 -6.92 -8.36 6.32
N LEU A 79 -5.81 -9.09 6.11
CA LEU A 79 -5.00 -9.66 7.19
C LEU A 79 -3.72 -8.88 7.49
N SER A 80 -3.27 -8.01 6.58
CA SER A 80 -1.93 -7.41 6.63
C SER A 80 -1.83 -6.08 7.37
N THR A 81 -2.95 -5.50 7.78
CA THR A 81 -2.97 -4.21 8.49
C THR A 81 -2.26 -4.31 9.84
N GLN A 82 -1.37 -3.37 10.14
CA GLN A 82 -0.84 -3.11 11.47
C GLN A 82 -1.71 -2.01 12.10
N ASP A 83 -2.58 -2.39 13.05
CA ASP A 83 -3.61 -1.50 13.61
C ASP A 83 -3.01 -0.28 14.32
N ASP A 84 -1.86 -0.44 14.94
CA ASP A 84 -1.10 0.64 15.58
C ASP A 84 -0.53 1.64 14.57
N THR A 85 -0.05 1.15 13.42
CA THR A 85 0.41 1.97 12.30
C THR A 85 -0.76 2.75 11.67
N ALA A 86 -1.90 2.10 11.46
CA ALA A 86 -3.12 2.78 11.00
C ALA A 86 -3.54 3.92 11.94
N ALA A 87 -3.51 3.66 13.25
CA ALA A 87 -3.81 4.67 14.27
C ALA A 87 -2.82 5.84 14.25
N ALA A 88 -1.53 5.56 14.07
CA ALA A 88 -0.49 6.59 14.01
C ALA A 88 -0.63 7.49 12.78
N LEU A 89 -0.93 6.91 11.61
CA LEU A 89 -1.21 7.66 10.38
C LEU A 89 -2.36 8.66 10.56
N VAL A 90 -3.46 8.22 11.17
CA VAL A 90 -4.61 9.08 11.45
C VAL A 90 -4.24 10.17 12.44
N LYS A 91 -3.64 9.83 13.58
CA LYS A 91 -3.46 10.74 14.71
C LYS A 91 -2.32 11.74 14.52
N TYR A 92 -1.19 11.29 13.97
CA TYR A 92 0.04 12.10 13.91
C TYR A 92 0.35 12.63 12.51
N HIS A 93 -0.18 11.98 11.49
CA HIS A 93 0.06 12.39 10.11
C HIS A 93 -1.19 12.97 9.44
N ASP A 94 -2.36 12.94 10.11
CA ASP A 94 -3.65 13.40 9.57
C ASP A 94 -3.91 12.82 8.16
N ILE A 95 -3.66 11.51 8.03
CA ILE A 95 -3.95 10.71 6.84
C ILE A 95 -5.16 9.83 7.17
N PRO A 96 -6.31 9.99 6.49
CA PRO A 96 -7.44 9.08 6.63
C PRO A 96 -7.03 7.66 6.27
N VAL A 97 -7.36 6.69 7.15
CA VAL A 97 -7.10 5.27 6.94
C VAL A 97 -8.39 4.49 7.14
N TYR A 98 -8.68 3.60 6.21
CA TYR A 98 -9.79 2.66 6.24
C TYR A 98 -9.20 1.25 6.20
N ALA A 99 -8.85 0.70 7.36
CA ALA A 99 -8.20 -0.61 7.47
C ALA A 99 -8.23 -1.14 8.90
N ILE A 100 -8.62 -2.39 9.07
CA ILE A 100 -8.65 -3.12 10.34
C ILE A 100 -8.08 -4.52 10.12
N LYS A 101 -7.11 -4.94 10.93
CA LYS A 101 -6.56 -6.30 10.84
C LYS A 101 -7.62 -7.37 11.10
N GLY A 102 -7.77 -8.30 10.18
CA GLY A 102 -8.73 -9.40 10.29
C GLY A 102 -10.16 -9.02 9.90
N GLU A 103 -10.34 -7.92 9.19
CA GLU A 103 -11.65 -7.51 8.67
C GLU A 103 -12.23 -8.52 7.68
N SER A 104 -13.55 -8.60 7.62
CA SER A 104 -14.24 -9.44 6.63
C SER A 104 -14.11 -8.85 5.22
N ASN A 105 -14.27 -9.69 4.18
CA ASN A 105 -14.29 -9.21 2.80
C ASN A 105 -15.32 -8.09 2.57
N LYS A 106 -16.47 -8.16 3.23
CA LYS A 106 -17.50 -7.11 3.13
C LYS A 106 -16.99 -5.77 3.66
N VAL A 107 -16.30 -5.78 4.80
CA VAL A 107 -15.71 -4.56 5.40
C VAL A 107 -14.56 -4.06 4.53
N TYR A 108 -13.68 -4.95 4.08
CA TYR A 108 -12.58 -4.65 3.18
C TYR A 108 -13.04 -3.86 1.94
N TYR A 109 -14.03 -4.36 1.20
CA TYR A 109 -14.57 -3.64 0.04
C TYR A 109 -15.29 -2.34 0.43
N SER A 110 -15.95 -2.28 1.58
CA SER A 110 -16.52 -1.01 2.07
C SER A 110 -15.47 0.03 2.40
N HIS A 111 -14.28 -0.39 2.84
CA HIS A 111 -13.12 0.48 3.08
C HIS A 111 -12.53 1.04 1.78
N ILE A 112 -12.41 0.22 0.74
CA ILE A 112 -12.01 0.69 -0.60
C ILE A 112 -13.01 1.75 -1.10
N LEU A 113 -14.31 1.46 -1.00
CA LEU A 113 -15.35 2.42 -1.42
C LEU A 113 -15.26 3.74 -0.64
N ALA A 114 -15.08 3.68 0.68
CA ALA A 114 -14.93 4.86 1.52
C ALA A 114 -13.68 5.69 1.15
N ALA A 115 -12.59 5.04 0.78
CA ALA A 115 -11.40 5.72 0.28
C ALA A 115 -11.66 6.41 -1.07
N LEU A 116 -12.38 5.76 -1.99
CA LEU A 116 -12.72 6.31 -3.31
C LEU A 116 -13.65 7.52 -3.24
N GLU A 117 -14.48 7.65 -2.20
CA GLU A 117 -15.33 8.83 -1.99
C GLU A 117 -14.53 10.14 -1.82
N HIS A 118 -13.22 10.06 -1.58
CA HIS A 118 -12.33 11.23 -1.55
C HIS A 118 -12.00 11.80 -2.93
N GLY A 119 -12.44 11.19 -4.02
CA GLY A 119 -12.26 11.66 -5.38
C GLY A 119 -10.80 11.61 -5.83
N PRO A 120 -10.21 10.42 -6.04
CA PRO A 120 -8.81 10.29 -6.42
C PRO A 120 -8.52 10.92 -7.78
N THR A 121 -7.40 11.62 -7.88
CA THR A 121 -6.75 11.99 -9.13
C THR A 121 -5.57 11.05 -9.46
N LEU A 122 -5.08 10.33 -8.44
CA LEU A 122 -4.04 9.30 -8.54
C LEU A 122 -4.45 8.08 -7.73
N THR A 123 -4.15 6.89 -8.25
CA THR A 123 -4.29 5.62 -7.53
C THR A 123 -2.94 4.97 -7.29
N MET A 124 -2.79 4.26 -6.18
CA MET A 124 -1.62 3.46 -5.86
C MET A 124 -2.12 2.13 -5.31
N ASP A 125 -1.91 1.05 -6.05
CA ASP A 125 -2.46 -0.27 -5.74
C ASP A 125 -1.37 -1.32 -5.51
N ASP A 126 -1.73 -2.31 -4.72
CA ASP A 126 -1.00 -3.55 -4.51
C ASP A 126 -2.00 -4.72 -4.69
N GLY A 127 -2.25 -5.08 -5.95
CA GLY A 127 -3.20 -6.12 -6.37
C GLY A 127 -4.32 -5.63 -7.29
N ALA A 128 -4.32 -4.35 -7.69
CA ALA A 128 -5.28 -3.74 -8.62
C ALA A 128 -6.76 -3.77 -8.16
N ASP A 129 -7.01 -3.84 -6.85
CA ASP A 129 -8.38 -3.91 -6.34
C ASP A 129 -9.11 -2.55 -6.47
N THR A 130 -8.43 -1.43 -6.18
CA THR A 130 -8.98 -0.08 -6.38
C THR A 130 -9.29 0.17 -7.86
N VAL A 131 -8.33 -0.13 -8.75
CA VAL A 131 -8.52 0.00 -10.20
C VAL A 131 -9.69 -0.85 -10.67
N SER A 132 -9.78 -2.10 -10.19
CA SER A 132 -10.88 -3.00 -10.56
C SER A 132 -12.25 -2.49 -10.10
N VAL A 133 -12.34 -1.95 -8.88
CA VAL A 133 -13.57 -1.37 -8.34
C VAL A 133 -13.98 -0.13 -9.15
N ILE A 134 -13.04 0.75 -9.47
CA ILE A 134 -13.30 1.94 -10.28
C ILE A 134 -13.89 1.53 -11.64
N HIS A 135 -13.25 0.63 -12.37
CA HIS A 135 -13.68 0.21 -13.69
C HIS A 135 -15.01 -0.55 -13.69
N LYS A 136 -15.33 -1.31 -12.63
CA LYS A 136 -16.57 -2.09 -12.54
C LYS A 136 -17.77 -1.26 -12.10
N THR A 137 -17.60 -0.42 -11.08
CA THR A 137 -18.74 0.20 -10.38
C THR A 137 -18.63 1.70 -10.16
N HIS A 138 -17.45 2.32 -10.35
CA HIS A 138 -17.20 3.73 -10.07
C HIS A 138 -16.59 4.46 -11.27
N ARG A 139 -16.98 4.09 -12.48
CA ARG A 139 -16.49 4.65 -13.75
C ARG A 139 -16.61 6.17 -13.84
N HIS A 140 -17.53 6.77 -13.10
CA HIS A 140 -17.67 8.22 -13.02
C HIS A 140 -16.44 8.94 -12.46
N LEU A 141 -15.53 8.22 -11.76
CA LEU A 141 -14.26 8.76 -11.25
C LEU A 141 -13.18 8.83 -12.33
N ILE A 142 -13.24 7.97 -13.36
CA ILE A 142 -12.19 7.82 -14.38
C ILE A 142 -11.80 9.15 -15.05
N PRO A 143 -12.73 10.03 -15.45
CA PRO A 143 -12.36 11.29 -16.08
C PRO A 143 -11.50 12.22 -15.20
N GLY A 144 -11.52 12.04 -13.87
CA GLY A 144 -10.72 12.80 -12.92
C GLY A 144 -9.37 12.17 -12.61
N ILE A 145 -9.11 10.92 -13.03
CA ILE A 145 -7.89 10.19 -12.69
C ILE A 145 -6.83 10.43 -13.77
N ILE A 146 -5.66 10.92 -13.36
CA ILE A 146 -4.50 11.16 -14.22
C ILE A 146 -3.77 9.86 -14.51
N GLY A 147 -3.69 8.96 -13.53
CA GLY A 147 -3.00 7.69 -13.63
C GLY A 147 -2.85 7.00 -12.28
N GLY A 148 -2.15 5.86 -12.29
CA GLY A 148 -1.88 5.10 -11.08
C GLY A 148 -0.56 4.36 -11.10
N THR A 149 -0.28 3.66 -10.01
CA THR A 149 0.86 2.75 -9.88
C THR A 149 0.40 1.40 -9.35
N GLU A 150 1.09 0.33 -9.75
CA GLU A 150 0.84 -1.03 -9.27
C GLU A 150 2.12 -1.64 -8.72
N GLU A 151 2.05 -2.15 -7.49
CA GLU A 151 3.19 -2.62 -6.70
C GLU A 151 3.51 -4.09 -6.94
N THR A 152 2.53 -4.93 -7.35
CA THR A 152 2.68 -6.38 -7.25
C THR A 152 2.44 -7.13 -8.55
N THR A 153 3.08 -8.30 -8.68
CA THR A 153 3.03 -9.14 -9.89
C THR A 153 1.60 -9.51 -10.28
N THR A 154 0.77 -9.93 -9.32
CA THR A 154 -0.63 -10.32 -9.61
C THR A 154 -1.47 -9.15 -10.07
N GLY A 155 -1.25 -7.95 -9.53
CA GLY A 155 -1.90 -6.73 -9.99
C GLY A 155 -1.48 -6.35 -11.40
N VAL A 156 -0.19 -6.37 -11.72
CA VAL A 156 0.31 -6.11 -13.07
C VAL A 156 -0.28 -7.09 -14.09
N ILE A 157 -0.38 -8.39 -13.75
CA ILE A 157 -1.00 -9.39 -14.63
C ILE A 157 -2.48 -9.04 -14.90
N ARG A 158 -3.24 -8.65 -13.87
CA ARG A 158 -4.63 -8.22 -14.02
C ARG A 158 -4.76 -7.00 -14.93
N LEU A 159 -3.92 -5.99 -14.71
CA LEU A 159 -3.94 -4.74 -15.46
C LEU A 159 -3.56 -4.96 -16.94
N ARG A 160 -2.59 -5.82 -17.21
CA ARG A 160 -2.23 -6.21 -18.60
C ARG A 160 -3.36 -6.96 -19.29
N ALA A 161 -4.12 -7.79 -18.57
CA ALA A 161 -5.31 -8.42 -19.13
C ALA A 161 -6.38 -7.37 -19.46
N MET A 162 -6.62 -6.41 -18.56
CA MET A 162 -7.56 -5.30 -18.79
C MET A 162 -7.15 -4.42 -19.99
N GLU A 163 -5.85 -4.15 -20.13
CA GLU A 163 -5.29 -3.41 -21.28
C GLU A 163 -5.52 -4.17 -22.58
N LYS A 164 -5.20 -5.46 -22.61
CA LYS A 164 -5.39 -6.33 -23.79
C LYS A 164 -6.87 -6.42 -24.22
N GLU A 165 -7.77 -6.40 -23.25
CA GLU A 165 -9.22 -6.40 -23.51
C GLU A 165 -9.78 -5.02 -23.87
N GLY A 166 -8.93 -3.97 -23.82
CA GLY A 166 -9.34 -2.60 -24.12
C GLY A 166 -10.24 -1.96 -23.06
N VAL A 167 -10.22 -2.48 -21.82
CA VAL A 167 -11.08 -1.98 -20.72
C VAL A 167 -10.33 -1.14 -19.69
N LEU A 168 -9.00 -1.08 -19.74
CA LEU A 168 -8.19 -0.20 -18.90
C LEU A 168 -8.22 1.23 -19.48
N GLU A 169 -8.80 2.19 -18.75
CA GLU A 169 -9.12 3.52 -19.26
C GLU A 169 -8.20 4.64 -18.79
N TYR A 170 -7.22 4.34 -17.92
CA TYR A 170 -6.20 5.30 -17.54
C TYR A 170 -4.84 4.60 -17.33
N PRO A 171 -3.71 5.34 -17.50
CA PRO A 171 -2.39 4.74 -17.46
C PRO A 171 -2.01 4.28 -16.06
N ILE A 172 -1.36 3.11 -15.98
CA ILE A 172 -0.81 2.56 -14.74
C ILE A 172 0.69 2.29 -14.93
N ILE A 173 1.50 2.79 -14.01
CA ILE A 173 2.94 2.49 -13.97
C ILE A 173 3.14 1.19 -13.19
N ALA A 174 3.72 0.18 -13.84
CA ALA A 174 4.06 -1.10 -13.23
C ALA A 174 5.35 -0.97 -12.39
N VAL A 175 5.24 -0.43 -11.17
CA VAL A 175 6.36 -0.27 -10.23
C VAL A 175 7.01 -1.60 -9.90
N ASN A 176 6.21 -2.68 -9.84
CA ASN A 176 6.71 -4.04 -9.62
C ASN A 176 7.79 -4.45 -10.62
N GLU A 177 7.81 -3.90 -11.84
CA GLU A 177 8.78 -4.23 -12.88
C GLU A 177 10.02 -3.32 -12.88
N ALA A 178 10.04 -2.29 -12.03
CA ALA A 178 11.22 -1.46 -11.86
C ALA A 178 12.39 -2.31 -11.31
N MET A 179 13.58 -2.18 -11.90
CA MET A 179 14.75 -2.95 -11.48
C MET A 179 15.10 -2.73 -10.00
N THR A 180 14.93 -1.51 -9.52
CA THR A 180 15.16 -1.14 -8.12
C THR A 180 14.12 -1.71 -7.15
N LYS A 181 12.95 -2.13 -7.62
CA LYS A 181 11.93 -2.85 -6.84
C LYS A 181 12.08 -4.35 -7.00
N HIS A 182 11.98 -4.86 -8.22
CA HIS A 182 11.88 -6.29 -8.51
C HIS A 182 13.12 -7.09 -8.07
N PHE A 183 14.31 -6.57 -8.33
CA PHE A 183 15.56 -7.26 -7.98
C PHE A 183 15.87 -7.23 -6.47
N PHE A 184 15.20 -6.43 -5.69
CA PHE A 184 15.39 -6.37 -4.24
C PHE A 184 14.23 -6.98 -3.49
N ASP A 185 13.01 -6.45 -3.65
CA ASP A 185 11.84 -6.94 -2.91
C ASP A 185 11.44 -8.36 -3.33
N ASN A 186 11.15 -8.58 -4.62
CA ASN A 186 10.72 -9.91 -5.07
C ASN A 186 11.83 -10.97 -4.90
N ARG A 187 13.07 -10.61 -5.09
CA ARG A 187 14.19 -11.55 -5.04
C ARG A 187 14.65 -11.85 -3.62
N TYR A 188 14.97 -10.84 -2.83
CA TYR A 188 15.54 -11.01 -1.50
C TYR A 188 14.50 -10.92 -0.40
N GLY A 189 13.55 -9.98 -0.50
CA GLY A 189 12.51 -9.77 0.49
C GLY A 189 11.61 -11.00 0.62
N THR A 190 11.18 -11.60 -0.49
CA THR A 190 10.35 -12.81 -0.51
C THR A 190 11.04 -13.98 0.18
N GLY A 191 12.31 -14.25 -0.13
CA GLY A 191 13.07 -15.35 0.49
C GLY A 191 13.24 -15.15 2.00
N GLN A 192 13.65 -13.96 2.41
CA GLN A 192 13.84 -13.62 3.82
C GLN A 192 12.54 -13.71 4.61
N SER A 193 11.44 -13.11 4.13
CA SER A 193 10.16 -13.10 4.84
C SER A 193 9.50 -14.49 4.88
N THR A 194 9.75 -15.35 3.88
CA THR A 194 9.29 -16.75 3.90
C THR A 194 9.94 -17.50 5.05
N LEU A 195 11.26 -17.40 5.21
CA LEU A 195 11.97 -18.07 6.32
C LEU A 195 11.57 -17.48 7.68
N ASP A 196 11.43 -16.14 7.79
CA ASP A 196 10.94 -15.48 9.01
C ASP A 196 9.54 -16.00 9.38
N GLY A 197 8.64 -16.12 8.41
CA GLY A 197 7.30 -16.65 8.61
C GLY A 197 7.29 -18.10 9.10
N ILE A 198 8.14 -18.96 8.52
CA ILE A 198 8.29 -20.36 8.96
C ILE A 198 8.78 -20.42 10.41
N ILE A 199 9.83 -19.68 10.76
CA ILE A 199 10.38 -19.66 12.11
C ILE A 199 9.32 -19.19 13.11
N ARG A 200 8.61 -18.11 12.82
CA ARG A 200 7.58 -17.57 13.71
C ARG A 200 6.39 -18.50 13.89
N ALA A 201 5.96 -19.18 12.82
CA ALA A 201 4.81 -20.07 12.86
C ALA A 201 5.11 -21.41 13.57
N THR A 202 6.34 -21.89 13.49
CA THR A 202 6.67 -23.27 13.90
C THR A 202 7.68 -23.35 15.04
N ASN A 203 8.47 -22.30 15.26
CA ASN A 203 9.59 -22.26 16.22
C ASN A 203 10.60 -23.41 16.03
N VAL A 204 10.77 -23.91 14.79
CA VAL A 204 11.72 -24.97 14.48
C VAL A 204 13.15 -24.47 14.30
N LEU A 205 14.14 -25.29 14.62
CA LEU A 205 15.51 -25.05 14.24
C LEU A 205 15.68 -25.42 12.77
N LEU A 206 16.03 -24.46 11.92
CA LEU A 206 16.17 -24.66 10.47
C LEU A 206 17.41 -25.47 10.11
N ALA A 207 18.47 -25.43 10.92
CA ALA A 207 19.70 -26.16 10.66
C ALA A 207 19.46 -27.67 10.57
N GLY A 208 19.89 -28.27 9.48
CA GLY A 208 19.76 -29.72 9.23
C GLY A 208 18.42 -30.18 8.68
N LEU A 209 17.45 -29.23 8.43
CA LEU A 209 16.19 -29.60 7.78
C LEU A 209 16.33 -29.72 6.27
N ASN A 210 15.52 -30.62 5.70
CA ASN A 210 15.36 -30.71 4.26
C ASN A 210 14.25 -29.75 3.81
N PHE A 211 14.56 -28.83 2.90
CA PHE A 211 13.61 -27.91 2.29
C PHE A 211 13.31 -28.34 0.86
N VAL A 212 12.02 -28.37 0.52
CA VAL A 212 11.57 -28.54 -0.86
C VAL A 212 10.95 -27.22 -1.32
N VAL A 213 11.49 -26.66 -2.39
CA VAL A 213 10.97 -25.45 -3.03
C VAL A 213 10.30 -25.86 -4.34
N ALA A 214 9.01 -25.67 -4.45
CA ALA A 214 8.24 -25.93 -5.66
C ALA A 214 8.21 -24.68 -6.54
N GLY A 215 9.05 -24.67 -7.58
CA GLY A 215 9.26 -23.56 -8.50
C GLY A 215 10.65 -22.94 -8.35
N TYR A 216 11.06 -22.23 -9.41
CA TYR A 216 12.37 -21.56 -9.49
C TYR A 216 12.17 -20.24 -10.25
N GLY A 217 11.60 -19.26 -9.58
CA GLY A 217 11.27 -17.94 -10.14
C GLY A 217 12.21 -16.85 -9.68
#